data_274b8711236652ec9adf1ec6808ecf33
#
_entry.id   274b8711236652ec9adf1ec6808ecf33
#
_cell.length_a   1.000
_cell.length_b   1.000
_cell.length_c   1.000
_cell.angle_alpha   90.00
_cell.angle_beta   90.00
_cell.angle_gamma   90.00
#
_symmetry.space_group_name_H-M   'P 1'
#
loop_
_entity.id
_entity.type
_entity.pdbx_description
1 polymer ?
#
loop_
_entity_poly.entity_id
_entity_poly.type
_entity_poly.pdbx_seq_one_letter_code
_entity_poly.pdbx_strand_id
1 'polypeptide(L)'
;MAAFKNKDNGTWYVQFRYTDWKGERKQKLKRGFATKREALEWEREFLMEKQADVNMTFESFVALYEKDIKPKLKLNTWLTKESIIKKKILPYFANRKLSEITAKDIIRWQNEIRELRDCHGKPLSKTYLKTVHNQLSAIFNHAARFYGLNINPARQAGNMGAEERKEMLFWTREEYTRFSEAMMDKPLSFYAFEILYWCGVREGELLALTPADFDFEKRTVSINKSYQRLNKKDVITTPKTPKSNRVIQMPQFLCDELQDYLKQLYGVEPDSRMSPSAKAIFTEKWAVAVSKLG
;
A
#
# COMPACT_ATOMS: atom_id res chain seq x y z
N MET A 1 -8.79 -7.88 42.70
CA MET A 1 -7.87 -6.76 42.41
C MET A 1 -7.60 -6.03 43.73
N ALA A 2 -6.37 -5.98 44.15
CA ALA A 2 -6.03 -5.33 45.42
C ALA A 2 -4.85 -4.38 45.21
N ALA A 3 -5.06 -3.10 45.48
CA ALA A 3 -3.98 -2.11 45.58
C ALA A 3 -3.66 -1.85 47.04
N PHE A 4 -2.40 -1.79 47.33
CA PHE A 4 -1.87 -1.65 48.70
C PHE A 4 -1.18 -0.30 48.85
N LYS A 5 -1.28 0.29 50.05
CA LYS A 5 -0.59 1.55 50.38
C LYS A 5 0.77 1.23 51.00
N ASN A 6 1.81 1.83 50.48
CA ASN A 6 3.13 1.76 51.09
C ASN A 6 3.15 2.70 52.30
N LYS A 7 3.46 2.15 53.49
CA LYS A 7 3.46 2.89 54.73
C LYS A 7 4.62 3.88 54.86
N ASP A 8 5.72 3.62 54.12
CA ASP A 8 6.95 4.41 54.29
C ASP A 8 6.91 5.72 53.50
N ASN A 9 6.26 5.71 52.29
CA ASN A 9 6.25 6.86 51.42
C ASN A 9 4.85 7.31 50.96
N GLY A 10 3.80 6.69 51.51
CA GLY A 10 2.41 7.06 51.23
C GLY A 10 1.89 6.73 49.83
N THR A 11 2.73 6.19 48.95
CA THR A 11 2.34 5.81 47.57
C THR A 11 1.57 4.48 47.52
N TRP A 12 0.88 4.26 46.42
CA TRP A 12 0.16 3.00 46.20
C TRP A 12 0.94 2.06 45.28
N TYR A 13 0.72 0.75 45.46
CA TYR A 13 1.28 -0.27 44.59
C TYR A 13 0.25 -1.38 44.33
N VAL A 14 0.43 -2.11 43.19
CA VAL A 14 -0.32 -3.32 42.87
C VAL A 14 0.62 -4.49 42.75
N GLN A 15 0.17 -5.63 43.26
CA GLN A 15 0.86 -6.91 43.14
C GLN A 15 -0.17 -7.98 42.82
N PHE A 16 -0.04 -8.62 41.64
CA PHE A 16 -0.98 -9.63 41.21
C PHE A 16 -0.28 -10.72 40.42
N ARG A 17 -0.95 -11.85 40.30
CA ARG A 17 -0.52 -12.98 39.43
C ARG A 17 -1.33 -12.96 38.14
N TYR A 18 -0.67 -13.22 37.04
CA TYR A 18 -1.29 -13.36 35.74
C TYR A 18 -0.71 -14.60 35.06
N THR A 19 -1.45 -15.18 34.13
CA THR A 19 -0.97 -16.24 33.25
C THR A 19 -0.45 -15.58 32.00
N ASP A 20 0.82 -15.84 31.67
CA ASP A 20 1.38 -15.35 30.42
C ASP A 20 0.86 -16.16 29.23
N TRP A 21 1.24 -15.74 28.05
CA TRP A 21 0.86 -16.40 26.79
C TRP A 21 1.41 -17.84 26.63
N LYS A 22 2.41 -18.25 27.43
CA LYS A 22 2.90 -19.65 27.51
C LYS A 22 2.07 -20.52 28.44
N GLY A 23 1.08 -19.94 29.12
CA GLY A 23 0.35 -20.62 30.18
C GLY A 23 1.08 -20.62 31.53
N GLU A 24 2.24 -19.96 31.63
CA GLU A 24 3.02 -19.87 32.87
C GLU A 24 2.43 -18.80 33.79
N ARG A 25 2.30 -19.14 35.09
CA ARG A 25 1.87 -18.18 36.12
C ARG A 25 3.03 -17.26 36.49
N LYS A 26 2.90 -15.96 36.20
CA LYS A 26 3.85 -14.92 36.53
C LYS A 26 3.28 -13.94 37.55
N GLN A 27 4.17 -13.29 38.28
CA GLN A 27 3.82 -12.24 39.25
C GLN A 27 4.30 -10.88 38.73
N LYS A 28 3.45 -9.87 38.84
CA LYS A 28 3.79 -8.48 38.54
C LYS A 28 3.63 -7.62 39.77
N LEU A 29 4.62 -6.80 40.03
CA LEU A 29 4.63 -5.76 41.03
C LEU A 29 4.90 -4.41 40.36
N LYS A 30 4.07 -3.40 40.60
CA LYS A 30 4.30 -2.01 40.18
C LYS A 30 4.00 -1.09 41.33
N ARG A 31 4.95 -0.19 41.65
CA ARG A 31 4.89 0.77 42.74
C ARG A 31 4.89 2.21 42.23
N GLY A 32 4.59 3.18 43.11
CA GLY A 32 4.75 4.60 42.81
C GLY A 32 3.51 5.31 42.30
N PHE A 33 2.31 4.76 42.47
CA PHE A 33 1.08 5.44 42.12
C PHE A 33 0.66 6.45 43.18
N ALA A 34 0.15 7.62 42.74
CA ALA A 34 -0.31 8.65 43.64
C ALA A 34 -1.63 8.26 44.34
N THR A 35 -2.50 7.53 43.64
CA THR A 35 -3.82 7.15 44.16
C THR A 35 -4.11 5.64 43.99
N LYS A 36 -4.99 5.13 44.84
CA LYS A 36 -5.51 3.75 44.70
C LYS A 36 -6.19 3.51 43.37
N ARG A 37 -6.91 4.50 42.84
CA ARG A 37 -7.63 4.44 41.57
C ARG A 37 -6.65 4.24 40.41
N GLU A 38 -5.60 5.05 40.35
CA GLU A 38 -4.55 4.98 39.35
C GLU A 38 -3.85 3.61 39.34
N ALA A 39 -3.56 3.08 40.54
CA ALA A 39 -2.94 1.76 40.70
C ALA A 39 -3.85 0.63 40.13
N LEU A 40 -5.15 0.67 40.42
CA LEU A 40 -6.13 -0.31 39.92
C LEU A 40 -6.41 -0.16 38.44
N GLU A 41 -6.41 1.06 37.91
CA GLU A 41 -6.58 1.37 36.50
C GLU A 41 -5.41 0.80 35.68
N TRP A 42 -4.17 1.02 36.15
CA TRP A 42 -2.98 0.43 35.56
C TRP A 42 -2.99 -1.12 35.62
N GLU A 43 -3.41 -1.74 36.73
CA GLU A 43 -3.56 -3.21 36.80
C GLU A 43 -4.55 -3.71 35.74
N ARG A 44 -5.68 -3.00 35.57
CA ARG A 44 -6.72 -3.36 34.58
C ARG A 44 -6.22 -3.23 33.16
N GLU A 45 -5.52 -2.14 32.85
CA GLU A 45 -4.88 -1.92 31.54
C GLU A 45 -3.82 -2.98 31.25
N PHE A 46 -2.96 -3.28 32.20
CA PHE A 46 -1.93 -4.32 32.05
C PHE A 46 -2.55 -5.71 31.83
N LEU A 47 -3.61 -6.06 32.57
CA LEU A 47 -4.30 -7.34 32.36
C LEU A 47 -5.02 -7.40 31.02
N MET A 48 -5.64 -6.31 30.58
CA MET A 48 -6.24 -6.21 29.25
C MET A 48 -5.17 -6.33 28.16
N GLU A 49 -4.05 -5.65 28.29
CA GLU A 49 -2.91 -5.72 27.37
C GLU A 49 -2.36 -7.15 27.29
N LYS A 50 -2.23 -7.84 28.43
CA LYS A 50 -1.73 -9.21 28.52
C LYS A 50 -2.75 -10.29 28.10
N GLN A 51 -4.04 -10.07 28.33
CA GLN A 51 -5.11 -10.93 27.81
C GLN A 51 -5.37 -10.68 26.33
N ALA A 52 -5.09 -9.47 25.85
CA ALA A 52 -5.18 -9.10 24.46
C ALA A 52 -4.16 -9.84 23.56
N ASP A 53 -3.04 -10.28 24.15
CA ASP A 53 -1.84 -10.61 23.38
C ASP A 53 -1.94 -11.81 22.42
N VAL A 54 -2.78 -12.83 22.65
CA VAL A 54 -2.85 -13.98 21.72
C VAL A 54 -4.18 -14.74 21.76
N ASN A 55 -5.02 -14.52 22.77
CA ASN A 55 -6.33 -15.18 22.92
C ASN A 55 -7.49 -14.41 22.29
N MET A 56 -7.22 -13.24 21.72
CA MET A 56 -8.23 -12.47 21.00
C MET A 56 -8.55 -13.11 19.65
N THR A 57 -9.70 -12.73 19.09
CA THR A 57 -10.06 -13.13 17.72
C THR A 57 -9.10 -12.49 16.71
N PHE A 58 -8.91 -13.15 15.58
CA PHE A 58 -8.08 -12.63 14.50
C PHE A 58 -8.58 -11.26 14.01
N GLU A 59 -9.89 -11.03 13.94
CA GLU A 59 -10.48 -9.74 13.59
C GLU A 59 -10.08 -8.65 14.58
N SER A 60 -10.18 -8.90 15.88
CA SER A 60 -9.77 -7.96 16.92
C SER A 60 -8.28 -7.63 16.80
N PHE A 61 -7.45 -8.63 16.50
CA PHE A 61 -6.03 -8.41 16.25
C PHE A 61 -5.77 -7.59 14.99
N VAL A 62 -6.51 -7.82 13.91
CA VAL A 62 -6.42 -7.01 12.68
C VAL A 62 -6.71 -5.55 12.95
N ALA A 63 -7.66 -5.22 13.83
CA ALA A 63 -7.93 -3.84 14.23
C ALA A 63 -6.74 -3.18 14.95
N LEU A 64 -6.04 -3.93 15.82
CA LEU A 64 -4.78 -3.45 16.44
C LEU A 64 -3.67 -3.28 15.39
N TYR A 65 -3.50 -4.26 14.51
CA TYR A 65 -2.56 -4.21 13.41
C TYR A 65 -2.79 -2.99 12.50
N GLU A 66 -4.05 -2.66 12.20
CA GLU A 66 -4.41 -1.46 11.47
C GLU A 66 -3.95 -0.19 12.19
N LYS A 67 -4.25 -0.07 13.48
CA LYS A 67 -3.85 1.07 14.31
C LYS A 67 -2.33 1.28 14.32
N ASP A 68 -1.57 0.19 14.38
CA ASP A 68 -0.10 0.23 14.45
C ASP A 68 0.57 0.52 13.10
N ILE A 69 -0.01 0.04 12.01
CA ILE A 69 0.66 0.01 10.69
C ILE A 69 0.16 1.11 9.75
N LYS A 70 -1.14 1.44 9.78
CA LYS A 70 -1.76 2.43 8.89
C LYS A 70 -1.06 3.80 8.94
N PRO A 71 -0.69 4.37 10.10
CA PRO A 71 -0.02 5.65 10.17
C PRO A 71 1.37 5.67 9.52
N LYS A 72 2.00 4.48 9.35
CA LYS A 72 3.35 4.31 8.80
C LYS A 72 3.35 4.10 7.28
N LEU A 73 2.17 3.95 6.66
CA LEU A 73 2.04 3.61 5.26
C LEU A 73 1.44 4.77 4.45
N LYS A 74 1.85 4.86 3.19
CA LYS A 74 1.15 5.72 2.22
C LYS A 74 -0.28 5.19 2.00
N LEU A 75 -1.22 6.10 1.82
CA LEU A 75 -2.65 5.78 1.68
C LEU A 75 -2.92 4.67 0.65
N ASN A 76 -2.33 4.75 -0.53
CA ASN A 76 -2.52 3.73 -1.58
C ASN A 76 -2.06 2.33 -1.13
N THR A 77 -0.92 2.25 -0.44
CA THR A 77 -0.40 0.99 0.10
C THR A 77 -1.36 0.42 1.14
N TRP A 78 -1.92 1.28 2.00
CA TRP A 78 -2.89 0.85 2.99
C TRP A 78 -4.18 0.35 2.36
N LEU A 79 -4.76 1.09 1.40
CA LEU A 79 -6.02 0.71 0.72
C LEU A 79 -5.90 -0.65 0.03
N THR A 80 -4.78 -0.92 -0.63
CA THR A 80 -4.52 -2.23 -1.24
C THR A 80 -4.45 -3.33 -0.18
N LYS A 81 -3.71 -3.10 0.91
CA LYS A 81 -3.60 -4.02 2.03
C LYS A 81 -4.96 -4.29 2.68
N GLU A 82 -5.70 -3.24 2.99
CA GLU A 82 -7.03 -3.30 3.59
C GLU A 82 -8.02 -4.10 2.72
N SER A 83 -8.02 -3.87 1.41
CA SER A 83 -8.87 -4.60 0.47
C SER A 83 -8.58 -6.11 0.49
N ILE A 84 -7.30 -6.50 0.52
CA ILE A 84 -6.91 -7.91 0.62
C ILE A 84 -7.34 -8.50 1.96
N ILE A 85 -7.08 -7.80 3.06
CA ILE A 85 -7.43 -8.26 4.40
C ILE A 85 -8.95 -8.49 4.50
N LYS A 86 -9.75 -7.50 4.11
CA LYS A 86 -11.21 -7.58 4.20
C LYS A 86 -11.84 -8.62 3.27
N LYS A 87 -11.32 -8.77 2.05
CA LYS A 87 -11.95 -9.62 1.02
C LYS A 87 -11.41 -11.05 0.98
N LYS A 88 -10.16 -11.28 1.41
CA LYS A 88 -9.47 -12.56 1.22
C LYS A 88 -9.00 -13.22 2.51
N ILE A 89 -8.87 -12.50 3.61
CA ILE A 89 -8.33 -13.00 4.87
C ILE A 89 -9.40 -13.09 5.94
N LEU A 90 -10.05 -11.97 6.27
CA LEU A 90 -11.08 -11.93 7.33
C LEU A 90 -12.22 -12.94 7.14
N PRO A 91 -12.76 -13.21 5.93
CA PRO A 91 -13.83 -14.18 5.77
C PRO A 91 -13.51 -15.58 6.33
N TYR A 92 -12.22 -15.96 6.43
CA TYR A 92 -11.77 -17.27 6.90
C TYR A 92 -11.35 -17.27 8.37
N PHE A 93 -10.74 -16.18 8.83
CA PHE A 93 -10.04 -16.18 10.12
C PHE A 93 -10.68 -15.26 11.18
N ALA A 94 -11.64 -14.38 10.82
CA ALA A 94 -12.14 -13.33 11.70
C ALA A 94 -12.49 -13.82 13.10
N ASN A 95 -13.30 -14.88 13.21
CA ASN A 95 -13.85 -15.40 14.46
C ASN A 95 -12.92 -16.39 15.18
N ARG A 96 -11.77 -16.72 14.60
CA ARG A 96 -10.83 -17.67 15.21
C ARG A 96 -9.88 -16.94 16.15
N LYS A 97 -9.50 -17.57 17.24
CA LYS A 97 -8.45 -17.03 18.09
C LYS A 97 -7.11 -17.07 17.36
N LEU A 98 -6.35 -15.98 17.47
CA LEU A 98 -5.06 -15.83 16.79
C LEU A 98 -4.10 -16.97 17.14
N SER A 99 -4.09 -17.41 18.42
CA SER A 99 -3.25 -18.51 18.93
C SER A 99 -3.62 -19.90 18.40
N GLU A 100 -4.85 -20.08 17.95
CA GLU A 100 -5.38 -21.38 17.51
C GLU A 100 -5.24 -21.60 15.99
N ILE A 101 -4.81 -20.58 15.25
CA ILE A 101 -4.61 -20.68 13.80
C ILE A 101 -3.29 -21.42 13.52
N THR A 102 -3.37 -22.57 12.90
CA THR A 102 -2.24 -23.45 12.59
C THR A 102 -1.81 -23.35 11.13
N ALA A 103 -0.61 -23.87 10.80
CA ALA A 103 -0.15 -23.98 9.41
C ALA A 103 -1.12 -24.82 8.54
N LYS A 104 -1.76 -25.84 9.13
CA LYS A 104 -2.77 -26.66 8.43
C LYS A 104 -4.00 -25.84 8.02
N ASP A 105 -4.43 -24.92 8.86
CA ASP A 105 -5.54 -24.01 8.53
C ASP A 105 -5.16 -23.04 7.42
N ILE A 106 -3.91 -22.55 7.44
CA ILE A 106 -3.39 -21.69 6.36
C ILE A 106 -3.36 -22.46 5.02
N ILE A 107 -2.93 -23.73 5.01
CA ILE A 107 -2.91 -24.56 3.79
C ILE A 107 -4.34 -24.73 3.24
N ARG A 108 -5.33 -24.98 4.09
CA ARG A 108 -6.74 -25.08 3.68
C ARG A 108 -7.21 -23.78 3.03
N TRP A 109 -6.98 -22.65 3.70
CA TRP A 109 -7.30 -21.33 3.17
C TRP A 109 -6.59 -21.06 1.83
N GLN A 110 -5.32 -21.44 1.69
CA GLN A 110 -4.58 -21.29 0.42
C GLN A 110 -5.25 -22.06 -0.72
N ASN A 111 -5.71 -23.28 -0.45
CA ASN A 111 -6.39 -24.10 -1.46
C ASN A 111 -7.71 -23.45 -1.89
N GLU A 112 -8.51 -22.95 -0.95
CA GLU A 112 -9.75 -22.24 -1.27
C GLU A 112 -9.49 -20.94 -2.04
N ILE A 113 -8.46 -20.16 -1.70
CA ILE A 113 -8.10 -18.94 -2.44
C ILE A 113 -7.66 -19.24 -3.87
N ARG A 114 -7.00 -20.36 -4.13
CA ARG A 114 -6.60 -20.79 -5.48
C ARG A 114 -7.79 -21.12 -6.39
N GLU A 115 -8.89 -21.60 -5.82
CA GLU A 115 -10.11 -21.89 -6.56
C GLU A 115 -10.91 -20.62 -6.95
N LEU A 116 -10.60 -19.47 -6.34
CA LEU A 116 -11.28 -18.22 -6.67
C LEU A 116 -10.92 -17.77 -8.10
N ARG A 117 -11.91 -17.13 -8.72
CA ARG A 117 -11.79 -16.54 -10.05
C ARG A 117 -11.90 -15.02 -9.97
N ASP A 118 -11.30 -14.34 -10.93
CA ASP A 118 -11.44 -12.88 -11.09
C ASP A 118 -12.81 -12.52 -11.70
N CYS A 119 -13.04 -11.24 -11.94
CA CYS A 119 -14.28 -10.74 -12.55
C CYS A 119 -14.50 -11.19 -14.01
N HIS A 120 -13.49 -11.78 -14.63
CA HIS A 120 -13.52 -12.34 -15.99
C HIS A 120 -13.55 -13.87 -15.98
N GLY A 121 -13.74 -14.49 -14.82
CA GLY A 121 -13.75 -15.95 -14.66
C GLY A 121 -12.36 -16.63 -14.75
N LYS A 122 -11.26 -15.85 -14.79
CA LYS A 122 -9.91 -16.39 -14.89
C LYS A 122 -9.33 -16.72 -13.51
N PRO A 123 -8.44 -17.72 -13.41
CA PRO A 123 -7.71 -18.01 -12.18
C PRO A 123 -6.90 -16.77 -11.71
N LEU A 124 -6.77 -16.61 -10.41
CA LEU A 124 -5.91 -15.57 -9.84
C LEU A 124 -4.45 -15.83 -10.22
N SER A 125 -3.72 -14.77 -10.61
CA SER A 125 -2.31 -14.90 -10.99
C SER A 125 -1.44 -15.36 -9.80
N LYS A 126 -0.36 -16.09 -10.07
CA LYS A 126 0.58 -16.54 -9.03
C LYS A 126 1.18 -15.38 -8.25
N THR A 127 1.47 -14.25 -8.92
CA THR A 127 1.95 -13.02 -8.28
C THR A 127 0.92 -12.42 -7.32
N TYR A 128 -0.37 -12.43 -7.69
CA TYR A 128 -1.43 -11.96 -6.80
C TYR A 128 -1.61 -12.89 -5.60
N LEU A 129 -1.61 -14.20 -5.81
CA LEU A 129 -1.65 -15.20 -4.73
C LEU A 129 -0.48 -15.02 -3.74
N LYS A 130 0.75 -14.78 -4.26
CA LYS A 130 1.91 -14.43 -3.45
C LYS A 130 1.65 -13.18 -2.60
N THR A 131 1.07 -12.15 -3.20
CA THR A 131 0.75 -10.90 -2.51
C THR A 131 -0.28 -11.10 -1.39
N VAL A 132 -1.34 -11.87 -1.66
CA VAL A 132 -2.38 -12.20 -0.66
C VAL A 132 -1.78 -12.94 0.53
N HIS A 133 -0.95 -13.97 0.26
CA HIS A 133 -0.26 -14.71 1.32
C HIS A 133 0.68 -13.81 2.14
N ASN A 134 1.43 -12.94 1.48
CA ASN A 134 2.34 -12.02 2.16
C ASN A 134 1.61 -11.06 3.11
N GLN A 135 0.37 -10.65 2.80
CA GLN A 135 -0.42 -9.83 3.72
C GLN A 135 -0.79 -10.60 4.99
N LEU A 136 -1.21 -11.86 4.86
CA LEU A 136 -1.49 -12.71 6.03
C LEU A 136 -0.23 -12.95 6.86
N SER A 137 0.87 -13.29 6.21
CA SER A 137 2.17 -13.49 6.87
C SER A 137 2.66 -12.21 7.59
N ALA A 138 2.41 -11.02 7.03
CA ALA A 138 2.77 -9.76 7.67
C ALA A 138 1.97 -9.50 8.96
N ILE A 139 0.69 -9.89 9.02
CA ILE A 139 -0.14 -9.80 10.23
C ILE A 139 0.43 -10.73 11.31
N PHE A 140 0.71 -11.98 10.97
CA PHE A 140 1.30 -12.94 11.93
C PHE A 140 2.73 -12.56 12.36
N ASN A 141 3.54 -11.99 11.48
CA ASN A 141 4.86 -11.46 11.84
C ASN A 141 4.75 -10.32 12.86
N HIS A 142 3.76 -9.44 12.68
CA HIS A 142 3.50 -8.36 13.63
C HIS A 142 3.08 -8.92 15.00
N ALA A 143 2.19 -9.93 15.00
CA ALA A 143 1.79 -10.65 16.20
C ALA A 143 2.98 -11.30 16.90
N ALA A 144 3.84 -11.99 16.16
CA ALA A 144 5.01 -12.66 16.71
C ALA A 144 6.03 -11.67 17.28
N ARG A 145 6.20 -10.52 16.62
CA ARG A 145 7.22 -9.54 17.02
C ARG A 145 6.81 -8.70 18.22
N PHE A 146 5.54 -8.33 18.33
CA PHE A 146 5.09 -7.31 19.28
C PHE A 146 4.05 -7.82 20.28
N TYR A 147 3.35 -8.92 19.99
CA TYR A 147 2.22 -9.41 20.77
C TYR A 147 2.41 -10.85 21.27
N GLY A 148 3.62 -11.38 21.21
CA GLY A 148 4.01 -12.63 21.87
C GLY A 148 3.51 -13.91 21.18
N LEU A 149 3.10 -13.87 19.92
CA LEU A 149 2.84 -15.09 19.17
C LEU A 149 4.17 -15.84 18.92
N ASN A 150 4.25 -17.09 19.29
CA ASN A 150 5.51 -17.86 19.21
C ASN A 150 6.04 -18.01 17.79
N ILE A 151 5.17 -18.39 16.88
CA ILE A 151 5.54 -18.80 15.52
C ILE A 151 4.52 -18.21 14.55
N ASN A 152 4.98 -17.77 13.40
CA ASN A 152 4.11 -17.36 12.30
C ASN A 152 3.64 -18.60 11.54
N PRO A 153 2.35 -19.01 11.63
CA PRO A 153 1.84 -20.19 10.96
C PRO A 153 1.78 -20.03 9.44
N ALA A 154 1.65 -18.80 8.93
CA ALA A 154 1.68 -18.56 7.49
C ALA A 154 3.09 -18.78 6.91
N ARG A 155 4.14 -18.46 7.68
CA ARG A 155 5.51 -18.76 7.27
C ARG A 155 5.78 -20.26 7.24
N GLN A 156 5.24 -21.02 8.22
CA GLN A 156 5.36 -22.49 8.25
C GLN A 156 4.63 -23.15 7.07
N ALA A 157 3.45 -22.66 6.70
CA ALA A 157 2.68 -23.18 5.57
C ALA A 157 3.36 -22.95 4.21
N GLY A 158 4.29 -22.01 4.12
CA GLY A 158 4.89 -21.58 2.85
C GLY A 158 3.98 -20.73 2.00
N ASN A 159 4.53 -20.08 0.97
CA ASN A 159 3.78 -19.19 0.09
C ASN A 159 2.93 -19.98 -0.92
N MET A 160 1.72 -19.50 -1.22
CA MET A 160 0.81 -20.14 -2.18
C MET A 160 1.02 -19.68 -3.63
N GLY A 161 1.85 -18.68 -3.85
CA GLY A 161 2.12 -18.11 -5.17
C GLY A 161 3.60 -17.92 -5.42
N ALA A 162 3.93 -17.55 -6.63
CA ALA A 162 5.29 -17.27 -7.08
C ALA A 162 5.34 -15.97 -7.88
N GLU A 163 6.51 -15.42 -8.03
CA GLU A 163 6.73 -14.27 -8.90
C GLU A 163 6.87 -14.78 -10.35
N GLU A 164 5.97 -14.32 -11.19
CA GLU A 164 6.06 -14.58 -12.63
C GLU A 164 6.81 -13.42 -13.27
N ARG A 165 8.02 -13.70 -13.72
CA ARG A 165 8.78 -12.75 -14.55
C ARG A 165 8.22 -12.84 -15.96
N LYS A 166 7.57 -11.78 -16.41
CA LYS A 166 7.20 -11.60 -17.81
C LYS A 166 8.29 -10.80 -18.48
N GLU A 167 8.59 -11.15 -19.71
CA GLU A 167 9.44 -10.34 -20.55
C GLU A 167 8.80 -8.97 -20.72
N MET A 168 9.61 -7.93 -20.58
CA MET A 168 9.13 -6.56 -20.70
C MET A 168 9.12 -6.19 -22.18
N LEU A 169 7.91 -6.01 -22.72
CA LEU A 169 7.73 -5.53 -24.06
C LEU A 169 8.08 -4.04 -24.13
N PHE A 170 8.75 -3.64 -25.20
CA PHE A 170 9.07 -2.25 -25.50
C PHE A 170 8.84 -2.01 -27.01
N TRP A 171 8.56 -0.78 -27.34
CA TRP A 171 8.41 -0.40 -28.75
C TRP A 171 9.75 0.02 -29.32
N THR A 172 10.03 -0.41 -30.55
CA THR A 172 11.11 0.15 -31.35
C THR A 172 10.77 1.59 -31.74
N ARG A 173 11.76 2.31 -32.24
CA ARG A 173 11.53 3.68 -32.70
C ARG A 173 10.54 3.73 -33.87
N GLU A 174 10.63 2.79 -34.79
CA GLU A 174 9.76 2.67 -35.97
C GLU A 174 8.32 2.36 -35.57
N GLU A 175 8.12 1.48 -34.61
CA GLU A 175 6.79 1.16 -34.06
C GLU A 175 6.18 2.38 -33.37
N TYR A 176 6.98 3.07 -32.56
CA TYR A 176 6.52 4.26 -31.88
C TYR A 176 6.17 5.39 -32.86
N THR A 177 6.97 5.64 -33.90
CA THR A 177 6.68 6.65 -34.92
C THR A 177 5.35 6.40 -35.61
N ARG A 178 5.08 5.17 -36.04
CA ARG A 178 3.78 4.80 -36.65
C ARG A 178 2.62 4.99 -35.69
N PHE A 179 2.83 4.72 -34.40
CA PHE A 179 1.82 4.95 -33.37
C PHE A 179 1.57 6.44 -33.17
N SER A 180 2.60 7.27 -33.03
CA SER A 180 2.48 8.70 -32.76
C SER A 180 1.79 9.41 -33.94
N GLU A 181 2.12 9.06 -35.19
CA GLU A 181 1.42 9.55 -36.39
C GLU A 181 -0.09 9.27 -36.34
N ALA A 182 -0.49 8.08 -35.89
CA ALA A 182 -1.91 7.72 -35.76
C ALA A 182 -2.63 8.47 -34.64
N MET A 183 -1.91 9.15 -33.76
CA MET A 183 -2.44 9.91 -32.62
C MET A 183 -2.43 11.44 -32.83
N MET A 184 -1.88 11.94 -33.93
CA MET A 184 -1.74 13.39 -34.21
C MET A 184 -3.05 14.18 -34.18
N ASP A 185 -4.19 13.54 -34.51
CA ASP A 185 -5.53 14.15 -34.44
C ASP A 185 -6.05 14.34 -33.00
N LYS A 186 -5.29 13.94 -32.00
CA LYS A 186 -5.60 14.02 -30.57
C LYS A 186 -4.47 14.66 -29.79
N PRO A 187 -4.31 15.99 -29.85
CA PRO A 187 -3.13 16.68 -29.31
C PRO A 187 -2.81 16.33 -27.85
N LEU A 188 -3.81 16.26 -26.97
CA LEU A 188 -3.59 15.87 -25.57
C LEU A 188 -2.97 14.49 -25.44
N SER A 189 -3.46 13.51 -26.19
CA SER A 189 -2.92 12.15 -26.16
C SER A 189 -1.55 12.09 -26.83
N PHE A 190 -1.39 12.74 -27.98
CA PHE A 190 -0.14 12.81 -28.71
C PHE A 190 1.00 13.33 -27.82
N TYR A 191 0.87 14.52 -27.26
CA TYR A 191 1.91 15.09 -26.41
C TYR A 191 2.14 14.31 -25.09
N ALA A 192 1.09 13.70 -24.54
CA ALA A 192 1.25 12.82 -23.39
C ALA A 192 2.13 11.60 -23.72
N PHE A 193 1.93 10.98 -24.90
CA PHE A 193 2.75 9.84 -25.35
C PHE A 193 4.16 10.29 -25.74
N GLU A 194 4.34 11.45 -26.36
CA GLU A 194 5.66 12.02 -26.63
C GLU A 194 6.49 12.19 -25.34
N ILE A 195 5.87 12.73 -24.29
CA ILE A 195 6.54 12.86 -22.98
C ILE A 195 6.85 11.47 -22.38
N LEU A 196 5.90 10.51 -22.45
CA LEU A 196 6.11 9.16 -21.94
C LEU A 196 7.29 8.47 -22.65
N TYR A 197 7.34 8.53 -23.96
CA TYR A 197 8.34 7.84 -24.74
C TYR A 197 9.73 8.47 -24.63
N TRP A 198 9.83 9.77 -24.87
CA TRP A 198 11.12 10.45 -24.93
C TRP A 198 11.71 10.78 -23.55
N CYS A 199 10.86 11.01 -22.54
CA CYS A 199 11.33 11.30 -21.20
C CYS A 199 11.30 10.09 -20.24
N GLY A 200 10.70 8.97 -20.63
CA GLY A 200 10.63 7.78 -19.79
C GLY A 200 9.97 7.99 -18.43
N VAL A 201 8.97 8.87 -18.37
CA VAL A 201 8.23 9.14 -17.13
C VAL A 201 7.16 8.07 -16.89
N ARG A 202 6.77 7.87 -15.64
CA ARG A 202 5.67 6.97 -15.30
C ARG A 202 4.31 7.65 -15.55
N GLU A 203 3.27 6.86 -15.85
CA GLU A 203 1.91 7.38 -16.05
C GLU A 203 1.47 8.34 -14.93
N GLY A 204 1.64 7.97 -13.67
CA GLY A 204 1.27 8.83 -12.55
C GLY A 204 2.11 10.11 -12.44
N GLU A 205 3.37 10.09 -12.88
CA GLU A 205 4.23 11.26 -12.97
C GLU A 205 3.73 12.19 -14.08
N LEU A 206 3.48 11.65 -15.29
CA LEU A 206 2.89 12.39 -16.40
C LEU A 206 1.59 13.10 -16.00
N LEU A 207 0.64 12.38 -15.39
CA LEU A 207 -0.65 12.91 -14.96
C LEU A 207 -0.55 14.00 -13.87
N ALA A 208 0.60 14.11 -13.23
CA ALA A 208 0.89 15.14 -12.24
C ALA A 208 1.58 16.37 -12.82
N LEU A 209 2.09 16.31 -14.07
CA LEU A 209 2.83 17.41 -14.68
C LEU A 209 1.96 18.66 -14.86
N THR A 210 2.59 19.80 -14.63
CA THR A 210 2.05 21.14 -14.83
C THR A 210 2.99 21.92 -15.74
N PRO A 211 2.57 23.01 -16.41
CA PRO A 211 3.47 23.86 -17.19
C PRO A 211 4.69 24.34 -16.41
N ALA A 212 4.55 24.59 -15.10
CA ALA A 212 5.65 25.03 -14.24
C ALA A 212 6.75 23.99 -14.02
N ASP A 213 6.52 22.71 -14.36
CA ASP A 213 7.55 21.66 -14.27
C ASP A 213 8.56 21.69 -15.42
N PHE A 214 8.29 22.45 -16.50
CA PHE A 214 9.13 22.52 -17.69
C PHE A 214 10.00 23.78 -17.68
N ASP A 215 11.28 23.60 -17.90
CA ASP A 215 12.25 24.67 -18.16
C ASP A 215 12.70 24.54 -19.63
N PHE A 216 12.08 25.30 -20.50
CA PHE A 216 12.33 25.25 -21.94
C PHE A 216 13.69 25.87 -22.33
N GLU A 217 14.23 26.79 -21.52
CA GLU A 217 15.55 27.35 -21.76
C GLU A 217 16.65 26.31 -21.51
N LYS A 218 16.51 25.57 -20.40
CA LYS A 218 17.41 24.45 -20.07
C LYS A 218 17.02 23.13 -20.72
N ARG A 219 15.87 23.08 -21.39
CA ARG A 219 15.31 21.87 -22.00
C ARG A 219 15.14 20.75 -21.00
N THR A 220 14.58 21.04 -19.84
CA THR A 220 14.42 20.04 -18.78
C THR A 220 12.98 19.97 -18.25
N VAL A 221 12.60 18.81 -17.76
CA VAL A 221 11.37 18.61 -17.02
C VAL A 221 11.65 18.04 -15.62
N SER A 222 11.05 18.64 -14.60
CA SER A 222 11.20 18.27 -13.19
C SER A 222 10.14 17.24 -12.77
N ILE A 223 10.58 16.06 -12.33
CA ILE A 223 9.71 15.00 -11.84
C ILE A 223 9.82 14.93 -10.31
N ASN A 224 8.85 15.53 -9.62
CA ASN A 224 8.82 15.66 -8.16
C ASN A 224 7.47 15.29 -7.53
N LYS A 225 6.50 14.89 -8.34
CA LYS A 225 5.14 14.56 -7.92
C LYS A 225 4.56 13.43 -8.75
N SER A 226 3.52 12.77 -8.22
CA SER A 226 2.81 11.70 -8.91
C SER A 226 1.33 11.78 -8.58
N TYR A 227 0.50 11.65 -9.58
CA TYR A 227 -0.95 11.65 -9.46
C TYR A 227 -1.48 10.22 -9.28
N GLN A 228 -2.50 10.09 -8.44
CA GLN A 228 -3.28 8.87 -8.26
C GLN A 228 -4.75 9.23 -8.00
N ARG A 229 -5.67 8.40 -8.47
CA ARG A 229 -7.09 8.53 -8.11
C ARG A 229 -7.46 7.47 -7.09
N LEU A 230 -7.65 7.88 -5.84
CA LEU A 230 -7.95 7.01 -4.71
C LEU A 230 -9.35 7.32 -4.17
N ASN A 231 -10.20 6.29 -4.04
CA ASN A 231 -11.58 6.45 -3.56
C ASN A 231 -12.35 7.56 -4.30
N LYS A 232 -12.21 7.64 -5.62
CA LYS A 232 -12.80 8.66 -6.50
C LYS A 232 -12.29 10.09 -6.26
N LYS A 233 -11.25 10.29 -5.45
CA LYS A 233 -10.60 11.58 -5.20
C LYS A 233 -9.25 11.61 -5.90
N ASP A 234 -8.95 12.77 -6.47
CA ASP A 234 -7.64 13.04 -7.07
C ASP A 234 -6.63 13.35 -5.96
N VAL A 235 -5.50 12.65 -5.96
CA VAL A 235 -4.47 12.78 -4.94
C VAL A 235 -3.12 12.93 -5.62
N ILE A 236 -2.44 14.04 -5.34
CA ILE A 236 -1.06 14.26 -5.75
C ILE A 236 -0.17 13.90 -4.57
N THR A 237 0.80 13.05 -4.79
CA THR A 237 1.73 12.57 -3.77
C THR A 237 3.18 12.86 -4.18
N THR A 238 4.04 12.98 -3.19
CA THR A 238 5.50 12.95 -3.45
C THR A 238 5.92 11.57 -4.00
N PRO A 239 6.99 11.49 -4.78
CA PRO A 239 7.55 10.24 -5.27
C PRO A 239 7.81 9.23 -4.14
N LYS A 240 7.91 7.94 -4.51
CA LYS A 240 8.05 6.85 -3.54
C LYS A 240 9.34 6.93 -2.72
N THR A 241 10.40 7.46 -3.31
CA THR A 241 11.69 7.64 -2.65
C THR A 241 12.28 9.00 -3.02
N PRO A 242 13.15 9.60 -2.18
CA PRO A 242 13.84 10.85 -2.53
C PRO A 242 14.60 10.78 -3.85
N LYS A 243 15.19 9.61 -4.17
CA LYS A 243 15.90 9.37 -5.45
C LYS A 243 14.99 9.37 -6.68
N SER A 244 13.68 9.30 -6.49
CA SER A 244 12.72 9.38 -7.60
C SER A 244 12.47 10.82 -8.05
N ASN A 245 12.86 11.82 -7.23
CA ASN A 245 12.92 13.20 -7.68
C ASN A 245 14.09 13.31 -8.65
N ARG A 246 13.79 13.74 -9.86
CA ARG A 246 14.79 13.85 -10.93
C ARG A 246 14.44 14.95 -11.90
N VAL A 247 15.44 15.47 -12.55
CA VAL A 247 15.31 16.35 -13.70
C VAL A 247 15.71 15.55 -14.93
N ILE A 248 14.90 15.60 -15.98
CA ILE A 248 15.12 14.86 -17.23
C ILE A 248 15.41 15.87 -18.32
N GLN A 249 16.46 15.62 -19.10
CA GLN A 249 16.79 16.39 -20.30
C GLN A 249 15.82 15.98 -21.42
N MET A 250 15.19 16.98 -22.04
CA MET A 250 14.28 16.77 -23.16
C MET A 250 15.02 16.98 -24.50
N PRO A 251 14.67 16.22 -25.56
CA PRO A 251 15.11 16.51 -26.92
C PRO A 251 14.62 17.90 -27.37
N GLN A 252 15.39 18.59 -28.22
CA GLN A 252 15.04 19.94 -28.67
C GLN A 252 13.69 19.99 -29.36
N PHE A 253 13.44 19.08 -30.31
CA PHE A 253 12.18 19.04 -31.03
C PHE A 253 10.95 18.92 -30.12
N LEU A 254 11.06 18.11 -29.02
CA LEU A 254 9.98 17.94 -28.07
C LEU A 254 9.75 19.22 -27.26
N CYS A 255 10.82 19.97 -26.95
CA CYS A 255 10.69 21.27 -26.29
C CYS A 255 9.93 22.26 -27.18
N ASP A 256 10.31 22.35 -28.45
CA ASP A 256 9.72 23.29 -29.41
C ASP A 256 8.21 22.97 -29.60
N GLU A 257 7.89 21.69 -29.83
CA GLU A 257 6.52 21.23 -30.00
C GLU A 257 5.66 21.43 -28.71
N LEU A 258 6.19 21.09 -27.54
CA LEU A 258 5.48 21.29 -26.27
C LEU A 258 5.26 22.76 -25.95
N GLN A 259 6.22 23.62 -26.23
CA GLN A 259 6.10 25.06 -26.04
C GLN A 259 4.98 25.64 -26.91
N ASP A 260 4.90 25.21 -28.17
CA ASP A 260 3.85 25.65 -29.09
C ASP A 260 2.48 25.06 -28.70
N TYR A 261 2.44 23.81 -28.25
CA TYR A 261 1.21 23.23 -27.71
C TYR A 261 0.70 23.97 -26.48
N LEU A 262 1.57 24.28 -25.53
CA LEU A 262 1.18 25.01 -24.32
C LEU A 262 0.65 26.42 -24.62
N LYS A 263 1.18 27.12 -25.64
CA LYS A 263 0.66 28.41 -26.12
C LYS A 263 -0.77 28.31 -26.68
N GLN A 264 -1.13 27.14 -27.24
CA GLN A 264 -2.46 26.89 -27.80
C GLN A 264 -3.50 26.51 -26.73
N LEU A 265 -3.06 26.10 -25.53
CA LEU A 265 -3.95 25.75 -24.42
C LEU A 265 -4.48 27.02 -23.76
N TYR A 266 -5.76 27.29 -23.94
CA TYR A 266 -6.42 28.45 -23.36
C TYR A 266 -6.77 28.21 -21.88
N GLY A 267 -6.44 29.15 -20.98
CA GLY A 267 -6.85 29.10 -19.56
C GLY A 267 -6.13 28.07 -18.71
N VAL A 268 -4.97 27.57 -19.13
CA VAL A 268 -4.15 26.66 -18.30
C VAL A 268 -3.23 27.50 -17.42
N GLU A 269 -3.53 27.51 -16.12
CA GLU A 269 -2.67 28.13 -15.12
C GLU A 269 -1.35 27.35 -14.98
N PRO A 270 -0.22 28.03 -14.63
CA PRO A 270 1.09 27.39 -14.50
C PRO A 270 1.11 26.15 -13.59
N ASP A 271 0.29 26.17 -12.54
CA ASP A 271 0.18 25.07 -11.55
C ASP A 271 -0.96 24.08 -11.84
N SER A 272 -1.70 24.29 -12.91
CA SER A 272 -2.76 23.37 -13.33
C SER A 272 -2.19 22.14 -14.03
N ARG A 273 -2.74 20.95 -13.74
CA ARG A 273 -2.31 19.73 -14.41
C ARG A 273 -2.60 19.81 -15.91
N MET A 274 -1.61 19.50 -16.73
CA MET A 274 -1.75 19.45 -18.20
C MET A 274 -2.77 18.42 -18.65
N SER A 275 -2.92 17.34 -17.89
CA SER A 275 -3.85 16.24 -18.19
C SER A 275 -4.87 16.07 -17.08
N PRO A 276 -6.17 16.20 -17.38
CA PRO A 276 -7.22 16.11 -16.35
C PRO A 276 -7.39 14.69 -15.81
N SER A 277 -7.16 13.65 -16.62
CA SER A 277 -7.28 12.26 -16.19
C SER A 277 -6.59 11.29 -17.16
N ALA A 278 -6.25 10.08 -16.67
CA ALA A 278 -5.76 8.99 -17.53
C ALA A 278 -6.76 8.67 -18.66
N LYS A 279 -8.07 8.68 -18.40
CA LYS A 279 -9.10 8.42 -19.39
C LYS A 279 -9.08 9.42 -20.55
N ALA A 280 -8.69 10.66 -20.31
CA ALA A 280 -8.58 11.68 -21.37
C ALA A 280 -7.41 11.40 -22.32
N ILE A 281 -6.33 10.82 -21.82
CA ILE A 281 -5.15 10.45 -22.62
C ILE A 281 -5.36 9.10 -23.32
N PHE A 282 -5.73 8.07 -22.55
CA PHE A 282 -5.93 6.70 -23.04
C PHE A 282 -7.36 6.52 -23.58
N THR A 283 -7.62 7.08 -24.75
CA THR A 283 -8.91 7.00 -25.41
C THR A 283 -9.09 5.65 -26.12
N GLU A 284 -10.30 5.33 -26.62
CA GLU A 284 -10.54 4.12 -27.40
C GLU A 284 -9.65 4.02 -28.65
N LYS A 285 -9.30 5.16 -29.26
CA LYS A 285 -8.36 5.20 -30.39
C LYS A 285 -6.97 4.67 -30.03
N TRP A 286 -6.52 4.82 -28.78
CA TRP A 286 -5.26 4.20 -28.33
C TRP A 286 -5.28 2.68 -28.51
N ALA A 287 -6.38 2.02 -28.09
CA ALA A 287 -6.52 0.57 -28.27
C ALA A 287 -6.51 0.17 -29.74
N VAL A 288 -7.15 0.97 -30.62
CA VAL A 288 -7.16 0.76 -32.06
C VAL A 288 -5.77 1.00 -32.67
N ALA A 289 -5.07 2.05 -32.24
CA ALA A 289 -3.71 2.33 -32.73
C ALA A 289 -2.75 1.21 -32.35
N VAL A 290 -2.81 0.73 -31.11
CA VAL A 290 -2.01 -0.41 -30.63
C VAL A 290 -2.35 -1.70 -31.39
N SER A 291 -3.63 -1.98 -31.64
CA SER A 291 -4.06 -3.20 -32.37
C SER A 291 -3.64 -3.23 -33.84
N LYS A 292 -3.31 -2.08 -34.42
CA LYS A 292 -2.80 -1.98 -35.82
C LYS A 292 -1.29 -2.20 -35.93
N LEU A 293 -0.59 -2.22 -34.80
CA LEU A 293 0.87 -2.38 -34.74
C LEU A 293 1.29 -3.82 -34.48
N GLY A 294 0.42 -4.67 -33.97
CA GLY A 294 0.64 -6.07 -33.71
C GLY A 294 -0.33 -6.96 -34.35
#